data_d7f818686e5d1dfdf414b857a1239b07
#
_entry.id   d7f818686e5d1dfdf414b857a1239b07
#
_cell.length_a   1.000
_cell.length_b   1.000
_cell.length_c   1.000
_cell.angle_alpha   90.00
_cell.angle_beta   90.00
_cell.angle_gamma   90.00
#
_symmetry.space_group_name_H-M   'P 1'
#
loop_
_entity.id
_entity.type
_entity.pdbx_description
1 polymer ?
#
loop_
_entity_poly.entity_id
_entity_poly.type
_entity_poly.pdbx_seq_one_letter_code
_entity_poly.pdbx_strand_id
1 'polypeptide(L)'
;AAAGALAVLLVAGVVAFTIYLNGQGNNKGFAVEGSRLIVVKDGMTTADIAELLHEKKLVKNPAAFKMEARWKGLATKLQAGAYQIDGGMSNQQIVDVMVKGRIKQVRFTVPEGYSVAKTAKKLEAEGLGSADKFMAAAKDYAPYPYMQTDDSNVLFKAEGFIYPATYDFPVGISE
;
A
#
# COMPACT_ATOMS: atom_id res chain seq x y z
N ALA A 1 -45.67 -15.85 -27.86
CA ALA A 1 -45.65 -16.14 -26.41
C ALA A 1 -44.29 -16.72 -25.96
N ALA A 2 -43.62 -17.61 -26.71
CA ALA A 2 -42.33 -18.23 -26.33
C ALA A 2 -41.16 -17.24 -26.28
N ALA A 3 -41.08 -16.29 -27.22
CA ALA A 3 -39.99 -15.29 -27.26
C ALA A 3 -40.02 -14.34 -26.04
N GLY A 4 -41.20 -13.98 -25.55
CA GLY A 4 -41.32 -13.14 -24.35
C GLY A 4 -40.90 -13.86 -23.07
N ALA A 5 -41.22 -15.15 -22.94
CA ALA A 5 -40.81 -15.95 -21.80
C ALA A 5 -39.26 -16.11 -21.74
N LEU A 6 -38.61 -16.33 -22.89
CA LEU A 6 -37.16 -16.44 -22.99
C LEU A 6 -36.47 -15.13 -22.60
N ALA A 7 -36.97 -13.98 -23.05
CA ALA A 7 -36.44 -12.68 -22.68
C ALA A 7 -36.54 -12.41 -21.17
N VAL A 8 -37.67 -12.75 -20.55
CA VAL A 8 -37.85 -12.61 -19.09
C VAL A 8 -36.87 -13.49 -18.31
N LEU A 9 -36.66 -14.74 -18.74
CA LEU A 9 -35.71 -15.65 -18.11
C LEU A 9 -34.25 -15.15 -18.25
N LEU A 10 -33.87 -14.57 -19.39
CA LEU A 10 -32.54 -13.97 -19.58
C LEU A 10 -32.35 -12.74 -18.67
N VAL A 11 -33.37 -11.87 -18.59
CA VAL A 11 -33.29 -10.70 -17.69
C VAL A 11 -33.21 -11.13 -16.23
N ALA A 12 -34.04 -12.11 -15.82
CA ALA A 12 -34.00 -12.65 -14.47
C ALA A 12 -32.63 -13.29 -14.15
N GLY A 13 -32.05 -14.02 -15.11
CA GLY A 13 -30.73 -14.62 -14.99
C GLY A 13 -29.64 -13.55 -14.83
N VAL A 14 -29.67 -12.47 -15.62
CA VAL A 14 -28.73 -11.35 -15.51
C VAL A 14 -28.89 -10.64 -14.17
N VAL A 15 -30.11 -10.39 -13.72
CA VAL A 15 -30.39 -9.75 -12.43
C VAL A 15 -29.88 -10.62 -11.28
N ALA A 16 -30.20 -11.92 -11.30
CA ALA A 16 -29.72 -12.85 -10.28
C ALA A 16 -28.17 -12.94 -10.25
N PHE A 17 -27.57 -12.97 -11.43
CA PHE A 17 -26.11 -12.97 -11.56
C PHE A 17 -25.48 -11.68 -11.05
N THR A 18 -26.06 -10.51 -11.33
CA THR A 18 -25.57 -9.24 -10.80
C THR A 18 -25.72 -9.14 -9.28
N ILE A 19 -26.83 -9.63 -8.73
CA ILE A 19 -27.03 -9.70 -7.26
C ILE A 19 -26.00 -10.65 -6.63
N TYR A 20 -25.76 -11.81 -7.25
CA TYR A 20 -24.76 -12.77 -6.81
C TYR A 20 -23.35 -12.15 -6.81
N LEU A 21 -22.97 -11.45 -7.88
CA LEU A 21 -21.67 -10.78 -7.98
C LEU A 21 -21.52 -9.66 -6.95
N ASN A 22 -22.56 -8.84 -6.74
CA ASN A 22 -22.56 -7.80 -5.71
C ASN A 22 -22.41 -8.39 -4.30
N GLY A 23 -23.03 -9.55 -4.04
CA GLY A 23 -22.86 -10.28 -2.78
C GLY A 23 -21.42 -10.77 -2.57
N GLN A 24 -20.72 -11.18 -3.64
CA GLN A 24 -19.32 -11.62 -3.58
C GLN A 24 -18.33 -10.45 -3.40
N GLY A 25 -18.70 -9.26 -3.86
CA GLY A 25 -17.92 -8.04 -3.66
C GLY A 25 -18.13 -7.36 -2.32
N ASN A 26 -19.08 -7.84 -1.51
CA ASN A 26 -19.39 -7.29 -0.20
C ASN A 26 -18.58 -8.03 0.89
N ASN A 27 -17.68 -7.32 1.55
CA ASN A 27 -16.81 -7.88 2.59
C ASN A 27 -17.39 -7.73 4.01
N LYS A 28 -18.61 -7.20 4.17
CA LYS A 28 -19.27 -7.06 5.46
C LYS A 28 -19.43 -8.42 6.14
N GLY A 29 -19.07 -8.50 7.41
CA GLY A 29 -19.13 -9.73 8.20
C GLY A 29 -17.95 -10.72 8.00
N PHE A 30 -17.10 -10.50 7.00
CA PHE A 30 -15.83 -11.22 6.83
C PHE A 30 -14.64 -10.37 7.29
N ALA A 31 -14.69 -9.08 6.96
CA ALA A 31 -13.60 -8.16 7.27
C ALA A 31 -13.48 -7.93 8.79
N VAL A 32 -12.24 -7.80 9.24
CA VAL A 32 -11.92 -7.44 10.63
C VAL A 32 -12.41 -6.01 10.90
N GLU A 33 -12.96 -5.76 12.06
CA GLU A 33 -13.33 -4.41 12.49
C GLU A 33 -12.09 -3.50 12.55
N GLY A 34 -12.29 -2.25 12.13
CA GLY A 34 -11.25 -1.23 12.10
C GLY A 34 -10.54 -1.11 10.75
N SER A 35 -9.54 -0.24 10.75
CA SER A 35 -8.74 0.08 9.56
C SER A 35 -7.42 -0.68 9.60
N ARG A 36 -6.99 -1.19 8.44
CA ARG A 36 -5.69 -1.88 8.28
C ARG A 36 -4.82 -1.18 7.25
N LEU A 37 -3.55 -1.12 7.59
CA LEU A 37 -2.53 -0.65 6.66
C LEU A 37 -2.11 -1.79 5.73
N ILE A 38 -2.17 -1.55 4.44
CA ILE A 38 -1.75 -2.49 3.38
C ILE A 38 -0.67 -1.83 2.56
N VAL A 39 0.49 -2.48 2.48
CA VAL A 39 1.61 -2.01 1.65
C VAL A 39 1.62 -2.81 0.36
N VAL A 40 1.37 -2.14 -0.74
CA VAL A 40 1.48 -2.69 -2.10
C VAL A 40 2.84 -2.29 -2.64
N LYS A 41 3.69 -3.26 -2.93
CA LYS A 41 5.03 -3.05 -3.47
C LYS A 41 4.99 -2.87 -4.99
N ASP A 42 6.00 -2.18 -5.52
CA ASP A 42 6.19 -2.11 -6.96
C ASP A 42 6.32 -3.52 -7.58
N GLY A 43 5.67 -3.71 -8.72
CA GLY A 43 5.67 -4.99 -9.43
C GLY A 43 4.66 -6.03 -8.92
N MET A 44 3.92 -5.77 -7.85
CA MET A 44 2.83 -6.67 -7.43
C MET A 44 1.72 -6.68 -8.48
N THR A 45 1.30 -7.89 -8.85
CA THR A 45 0.15 -8.07 -9.76
C THR A 45 -1.17 -7.87 -9.02
N THR A 46 -2.25 -7.66 -9.76
CA THR A 46 -3.62 -7.63 -9.18
C THR A 46 -3.96 -8.93 -8.43
N ALA A 47 -3.35 -10.05 -8.83
CA ALA A 47 -3.53 -11.32 -8.13
C ALA A 47 -2.85 -11.30 -6.75
N ASP A 48 -1.60 -10.83 -6.69
CA ASP A 48 -0.85 -10.73 -5.44
C ASP A 48 -1.52 -9.77 -4.46
N ILE A 49 -2.06 -8.65 -4.97
CA ILE A 49 -2.81 -7.69 -4.18
C ILE A 49 -4.11 -8.32 -3.63
N ALA A 50 -4.82 -9.09 -4.45
CA ALA A 50 -6.05 -9.76 -4.02
C ALA A 50 -5.79 -10.79 -2.90
N GLU A 51 -4.71 -11.56 -3.01
CA GLU A 51 -4.30 -12.53 -1.98
C GLU A 51 -3.87 -11.80 -0.70
N LEU A 52 -3.06 -10.74 -0.82
CA LEU A 52 -2.65 -9.91 0.33
C LEU A 52 -3.86 -9.34 1.08
N LEU A 53 -4.85 -8.83 0.36
CA LEU A 53 -6.10 -8.32 0.95
C LEU A 53 -6.91 -9.42 1.63
N HIS A 54 -6.89 -10.62 1.07
CA HIS A 54 -7.56 -11.79 1.67
C HIS A 54 -6.85 -12.24 2.95
N GLU A 55 -5.52 -12.38 2.95
CA GLU A 55 -4.72 -12.71 4.14
C GLU A 55 -4.96 -11.72 5.29
N LYS A 56 -5.09 -10.44 4.95
CA LYS A 56 -5.41 -9.38 5.92
C LYS A 56 -6.89 -9.33 6.30
N LYS A 57 -7.71 -10.27 5.81
CA LYS A 57 -9.16 -10.36 6.05
C LYS A 57 -9.94 -9.10 5.65
N LEU A 58 -9.54 -8.46 4.57
CA LEU A 58 -10.22 -7.29 4.01
C LEU A 58 -11.09 -7.64 2.82
N VAL A 59 -10.72 -8.68 2.07
CA VAL A 59 -11.47 -9.20 0.91
C VAL A 59 -11.83 -10.65 1.18
N LYS A 60 -13.13 -10.96 1.09
CA LYS A 60 -13.64 -12.32 1.29
C LYS A 60 -13.25 -13.26 0.15
N ASN A 61 -13.34 -12.78 -1.08
CA ASN A 61 -13.12 -13.58 -2.28
C ASN A 61 -12.11 -12.87 -3.22
N PRO A 62 -10.85 -13.35 -3.28
CA PRO A 62 -9.83 -12.78 -4.15
C PRO A 62 -10.18 -12.81 -5.63
N ALA A 63 -10.90 -13.86 -6.08
CA ALA A 63 -11.31 -13.99 -7.48
C ALA A 63 -12.34 -12.91 -7.85
N ALA A 64 -13.29 -12.63 -6.96
CA ALA A 64 -14.27 -11.56 -7.16
C ALA A 64 -13.60 -10.18 -7.21
N PHE A 65 -12.61 -9.93 -6.35
CA PHE A 65 -11.83 -8.69 -6.38
C PHE A 65 -11.08 -8.52 -7.72
N LYS A 66 -10.38 -9.55 -8.18
CA LYS A 66 -9.66 -9.54 -9.48
C LYS A 66 -10.60 -9.27 -10.65
N MET A 67 -11.77 -9.89 -10.63
CA MET A 67 -12.78 -9.72 -11.69
C MET A 67 -13.31 -8.28 -11.71
N GLU A 68 -13.61 -7.70 -10.55
CA GLU A 68 -14.07 -6.32 -10.42
C GLU A 68 -13.01 -5.32 -10.91
N ALA A 69 -11.76 -5.49 -10.49
CA ALA A 69 -10.64 -4.68 -10.94
C ALA A 69 -10.46 -4.73 -12.47
N ARG A 70 -10.62 -5.92 -13.07
CA ARG A 70 -10.53 -6.13 -14.52
C ARG A 70 -11.69 -5.50 -15.27
N TRP A 71 -12.93 -5.69 -14.81
CA TRP A 71 -14.13 -5.16 -15.47
C TRP A 71 -14.13 -3.64 -15.55
N LYS A 72 -13.61 -2.98 -14.53
CA LYS A 72 -13.48 -1.52 -14.52
C LYS A 72 -12.26 -1.02 -15.30
N GLY A 73 -11.49 -1.91 -15.92
CA GLY A 73 -10.24 -1.53 -16.61
C GLY A 73 -9.20 -0.91 -15.68
N LEU A 74 -9.29 -1.19 -14.37
CA LEU A 74 -8.48 -0.56 -13.34
C LEU A 74 -7.29 -1.43 -12.92
N ALA A 75 -7.22 -2.70 -13.40
CA ALA A 75 -6.16 -3.63 -13.04
C ALA A 75 -4.75 -3.09 -13.33
N THR A 76 -4.60 -2.26 -14.35
CA THR A 76 -3.33 -1.61 -14.73
C THR A 76 -3.11 -0.24 -14.07
N LYS A 77 -4.10 0.27 -13.34
CA LYS A 77 -4.06 1.59 -12.68
C LYS A 77 -3.87 1.49 -11.18
N LEU A 78 -3.80 0.28 -10.63
CA LEU A 78 -3.51 0.06 -9.23
C LEU A 78 -2.07 0.51 -8.96
N GLN A 79 -1.91 1.46 -8.04
CA GLN A 79 -0.62 2.06 -7.73
C GLN A 79 0.03 1.34 -6.55
N ALA A 80 1.37 1.21 -6.59
CA ALA A 80 2.13 0.81 -5.42
C ALA A 80 2.08 1.89 -4.35
N GLY A 81 2.10 1.47 -3.09
CA GLY A 81 2.05 2.39 -1.95
C GLY A 81 1.39 1.79 -0.73
N ALA A 82 1.27 2.60 0.32
CA ALA A 82 0.63 2.20 1.56
C ALA A 82 -0.82 2.73 1.61
N TYR A 83 -1.77 1.84 1.78
CA TYR A 83 -3.19 2.14 1.78
C TYR A 83 -3.81 1.81 3.13
N GLN A 84 -4.57 2.75 3.67
CA GLN A 84 -5.41 2.48 4.82
C GLN A 84 -6.79 2.04 4.32
N ILE A 85 -7.12 0.77 4.56
CA ILE A 85 -8.38 0.16 4.11
C ILE A 85 -9.20 -0.20 5.33
N ASP A 86 -10.44 0.30 5.38
CA ASP A 86 -11.35 0.02 6.47
C ASP A 86 -12.02 -1.33 6.27
N GLY A 87 -12.20 -2.07 7.35
CA GLY A 87 -12.94 -3.31 7.35
C GLY A 87 -14.38 -3.09 6.90
N GLY A 88 -14.87 -3.96 6.03
CA GLY A 88 -16.23 -3.88 5.48
C GLY A 88 -16.38 -3.01 4.23
N MET A 89 -15.33 -2.39 3.73
CA MET A 89 -15.33 -1.80 2.39
C MET A 89 -15.66 -2.86 1.34
N SER A 90 -16.48 -2.51 0.34
CA SER A 90 -16.70 -3.37 -0.82
C SER A 90 -15.44 -3.44 -1.69
N ASN A 91 -15.29 -4.49 -2.49
CA ASN A 91 -14.19 -4.62 -3.45
C ASN A 91 -14.05 -3.37 -4.33
N GLN A 92 -15.17 -2.81 -4.76
CA GLN A 92 -15.22 -1.58 -5.54
C GLN A 92 -14.59 -0.40 -4.81
N GLN A 93 -14.96 -0.20 -3.54
CA GLN A 93 -14.42 0.88 -2.72
C GLN A 93 -12.91 0.71 -2.50
N ILE A 94 -12.45 -0.52 -2.28
CA ILE A 94 -11.02 -0.83 -2.14
C ILE A 94 -10.28 -0.50 -3.44
N VAL A 95 -10.80 -0.93 -4.60
CA VAL A 95 -10.21 -0.60 -5.91
C VAL A 95 -10.15 0.90 -6.14
N ASP A 96 -11.23 1.63 -5.82
CA ASP A 96 -11.28 3.09 -5.98
C ASP A 96 -10.23 3.81 -5.10
N VAL A 97 -10.02 3.34 -3.86
CA VAL A 97 -8.98 3.86 -2.96
C VAL A 97 -7.59 3.64 -3.54
N MET A 98 -7.33 2.43 -4.07
CA MET A 98 -6.03 2.06 -4.63
C MET A 98 -5.71 2.80 -5.94
N VAL A 99 -6.72 3.03 -6.77
CA VAL A 99 -6.56 3.80 -8.03
C VAL A 99 -6.39 5.28 -7.79
N LYS A 100 -7.11 5.84 -6.82
CA LYS A 100 -6.97 7.27 -6.44
C LYS A 100 -5.65 7.56 -5.74
N GLY A 101 -4.87 6.51 -5.42
CA GLY A 101 -3.56 6.66 -4.79
C GLY A 101 -3.64 7.41 -3.47
N ARG A 102 -4.65 7.19 -2.64
CA ARG A 102 -4.75 7.76 -1.29
C ARG A 102 -3.73 7.08 -0.37
N ILE A 103 -2.48 7.33 -0.67
CA ILE A 103 -1.36 6.96 0.17
C ILE A 103 -1.40 7.91 1.35
N LYS A 104 -1.63 7.39 2.54
CA LYS A 104 -1.42 8.18 3.75
C LYS A 104 0.09 8.38 3.88
N GLN A 105 0.54 9.59 3.63
CA GLN A 105 1.96 9.95 3.73
C GLN A 105 2.19 10.67 5.05
N VAL A 106 3.34 10.41 5.66
CA VAL A 106 3.89 11.21 6.74
C VAL A 106 5.02 12.04 6.16
N ARG A 107 4.96 13.32 6.44
CA ARG A 107 5.96 14.28 6.01
C ARG A 107 7.07 14.37 7.06
N PHE A 108 8.29 14.14 6.63
CA PHE A 108 9.47 14.21 7.47
C PHE A 108 10.47 15.22 6.89
N THR A 109 10.80 16.25 7.67
CA THR A 109 11.73 17.30 7.24
C THR A 109 13.08 17.10 7.92
N VAL A 110 14.13 17.01 7.11
CA VAL A 110 15.53 17.05 7.56
C VAL A 110 16.04 18.49 7.38
N PRO A 111 16.29 19.23 8.47
CA PRO A 111 16.84 20.58 8.40
C PRO A 111 18.32 20.56 7.95
N GLU A 112 18.79 21.70 7.45
CA GLU A 112 20.20 21.90 7.16
C GLU A 112 21.06 21.72 8.41
N GLY A 113 22.26 21.15 8.24
CA GLY A 113 23.21 20.90 9.32
C GLY A 113 22.83 19.76 10.27
N TYR A 114 21.85 18.94 9.91
CA TYR A 114 21.56 17.73 10.69
C TYR A 114 22.56 16.64 10.36
N SER A 115 23.15 16.05 11.42
CA SER A 115 23.96 14.85 11.32
C SER A 115 23.07 13.60 11.19
N VAL A 116 23.66 12.46 10.79
CA VAL A 116 23.00 11.15 10.80
C VAL A 116 22.32 10.89 12.15
N ALA A 117 23.04 11.12 13.26
CA ALA A 117 22.50 10.88 14.60
C ALA A 117 21.33 11.80 14.98
N LYS A 118 21.37 13.08 14.57
CA LYS A 118 20.25 14.00 14.81
C LYS A 118 19.04 13.62 13.97
N THR A 119 19.25 13.23 12.73
CA THR A 119 18.19 12.75 11.82
C THR A 119 17.54 11.49 12.36
N ALA A 120 18.32 10.52 12.84
CA ALA A 120 17.86 9.29 13.45
C ALA A 120 16.93 9.56 14.66
N LYS A 121 17.38 10.41 15.59
CA LYS A 121 16.59 10.77 16.77
C LYS A 121 15.27 11.47 16.41
N LYS A 122 15.32 12.36 15.41
CA LYS A 122 14.10 13.04 14.94
C LYS A 122 13.11 12.05 14.30
N LEU A 123 13.61 11.12 13.49
CA LEU A 123 12.80 10.07 12.86
C LEU A 123 12.10 9.20 13.91
N GLU A 124 12.80 8.82 14.97
CA GLU A 124 12.22 8.05 16.07
C GLU A 124 11.21 8.88 16.87
N ALA A 125 11.51 10.14 17.17
CA ALA A 125 10.58 11.03 17.88
C ALA A 125 9.27 11.26 17.12
N GLU A 126 9.29 11.20 15.78
CA GLU A 126 8.11 11.32 14.92
C GLU A 126 7.43 9.95 14.66
N GLY A 127 7.94 8.86 15.27
CA GLY A 127 7.35 7.53 15.14
C GLY A 127 7.52 6.89 13.75
N LEU A 128 8.52 7.32 12.98
CA LEU A 128 8.76 6.87 11.61
C LEU A 128 9.74 5.69 11.51
N GLY A 129 10.34 5.30 12.63
CA GLY A 129 11.27 4.17 12.69
C GLY A 129 12.12 4.21 13.95
N SER A 130 13.09 3.27 14.07
CA SER A 130 14.04 3.22 15.17
C SER A 130 15.31 4.00 14.83
N ALA A 131 15.76 4.85 15.77
CA ALA A 131 17.02 5.57 15.61
C ALA A 131 18.20 4.62 15.43
N ASP A 132 18.25 3.53 16.21
CA ASP A 132 19.35 2.57 16.16
C ASP A 132 19.43 1.86 14.81
N LYS A 133 18.30 1.45 14.24
CA LYS A 133 18.25 0.81 12.92
C LYS A 133 18.65 1.77 11.81
N PHE A 134 18.17 3.02 11.88
CA PHE A 134 18.59 4.05 10.94
C PHE A 134 20.09 4.30 10.99
N MET A 135 20.67 4.43 12.18
CA MET A 135 22.11 4.61 12.36
C MET A 135 22.90 3.40 11.88
N ALA A 136 22.43 2.19 12.16
CA ALA A 136 23.07 0.96 11.67
C ALA A 136 23.07 0.90 10.13
N ALA A 137 21.97 1.25 9.49
CA ALA A 137 21.90 1.32 8.03
C ALA A 137 22.81 2.42 7.46
N ALA A 138 22.83 3.60 8.08
CA ALA A 138 23.65 4.75 7.65
C ALA A 138 25.16 4.51 7.80
N LYS A 139 25.57 3.61 8.71
CA LYS A 139 26.99 3.31 8.99
C LYS A 139 27.72 2.83 7.74
N ASP A 140 27.11 1.92 7.00
CA ASP A 140 27.72 1.27 5.84
C ASP A 140 27.09 1.68 4.52
N TYR A 141 26.08 2.56 4.54
CA TYR A 141 25.39 3.03 3.33
C TYR A 141 26.30 3.94 2.51
N ALA A 142 26.87 3.39 1.44
CA ALA A 142 27.75 4.08 0.51
C ALA A 142 27.54 3.55 -0.93
N PRO A 143 26.39 3.86 -1.57
CA PRO A 143 26.04 3.34 -2.89
C PRO A 143 26.90 3.91 -4.02
N TYR A 144 27.64 5.00 -3.75
CA TYR A 144 28.46 5.66 -4.76
C TYR A 144 29.94 5.60 -4.40
N PRO A 145 30.87 5.52 -5.40
CA PRO A 145 32.32 5.44 -5.16
C PRO A 145 32.87 6.56 -4.27
N TYR A 146 32.36 7.79 -4.40
CA TYR A 146 32.78 8.93 -3.63
C TYR A 146 32.33 8.92 -2.15
N MET A 147 31.45 8.02 -1.77
CA MET A 147 31.02 7.79 -0.38
C MET A 147 31.87 6.72 0.32
N GLN A 148 32.65 5.95 -0.44
CA GLN A 148 33.49 4.90 0.12
C GLN A 148 34.68 5.53 0.83
N THR A 149 34.95 5.07 2.04
CA THR A 149 36.13 5.50 2.83
C THR A 149 36.58 4.35 3.72
N ASP A 150 37.91 4.25 3.88
CA ASP A 150 38.56 3.35 4.83
C ASP A 150 39.03 4.10 6.10
N ASP A 151 38.66 5.38 6.23
CA ASP A 151 39.00 6.19 7.41
C ASP A 151 38.15 5.73 8.61
N SER A 152 38.82 5.17 9.61
CA SER A 152 38.21 4.68 10.86
C SER A 152 37.58 5.78 11.72
N ASN A 153 37.85 7.05 11.44
CA ASN A 153 37.24 8.18 12.13
C ASN A 153 35.82 8.50 11.58
N VAL A 154 35.47 8.00 10.41
CA VAL A 154 34.16 8.16 9.82
C VAL A 154 33.22 7.16 10.45
N LEU A 155 32.34 7.63 11.35
CA LEU A 155 31.37 6.80 12.06
C LEU A 155 30.23 6.31 11.16
N PHE A 156 29.81 7.14 10.21
CA PHE A 156 28.73 6.85 9.28
C PHE A 156 29.15 7.26 7.86
N LYS A 157 29.19 6.32 6.94
CA LYS A 157 29.49 6.61 5.52
C LYS A 157 28.47 7.53 4.87
N ALA A 158 27.23 7.54 5.40
CA ALA A 158 26.18 8.44 4.97
C ALA A 158 26.26 9.86 5.56
N GLU A 159 27.25 10.16 6.46
CA GLU A 159 27.37 11.49 7.08
C GLU A 159 27.69 12.54 6.00
N GLY A 160 26.93 13.65 6.01
CA GLY A 160 27.05 14.70 5.01
C GLY A 160 26.30 14.44 3.69
N PHE A 161 25.77 13.23 3.48
CA PHE A 161 25.05 12.86 2.25
C PHE A 161 23.53 12.82 2.42
N ILE A 162 23.01 13.03 3.63
CA ILE A 162 21.57 13.18 3.86
C ILE A 162 21.19 14.60 3.44
N TYR A 163 20.49 14.70 2.30
CA TYR A 163 20.12 16.00 1.75
C TYR A 163 19.05 16.67 2.62
N PRO A 164 19.24 17.97 3.00
CA PRO A 164 18.22 18.73 3.71
C PRO A 164 16.99 18.93 2.81
N ALA A 165 15.89 18.28 3.15
CA ALA A 165 14.66 18.33 2.38
C ALA A 165 13.47 17.85 3.22
N THR A 166 12.27 18.04 2.68
CA THR A 166 11.07 17.41 3.19
C THR A 166 10.77 16.17 2.36
N TYR A 167 10.72 15.03 3.03
CA TYR A 167 10.46 13.73 2.45
C TYR A 167 9.03 13.30 2.79
N ASP A 168 8.30 12.82 1.81
CA ASP A 168 6.98 12.22 2.00
C ASP A 168 7.13 10.70 2.03
N PHE A 169 6.95 10.09 3.20
CA PHE A 169 7.00 8.64 3.39
C PHE A 169 5.60 8.06 3.45
N PRO A 170 5.31 6.98 2.72
CA PRO A 170 4.09 6.22 2.94
C PRO A 170 4.03 5.70 4.38
N VAL A 171 2.90 5.85 5.06
CA VAL A 171 2.70 5.31 6.41
C VAL A 171 2.87 3.79 6.35
N GLY A 172 3.71 3.25 7.24
CA GLY A 172 3.96 1.80 7.34
C GLY A 172 5.12 1.30 6.48
N ILE A 173 6.00 2.18 5.98
CA ILE A 173 7.36 1.75 5.67
C ILE A 173 7.98 1.39 7.01
N SER A 174 7.88 0.13 7.39
CA SER A 174 8.72 -0.42 8.41
C SER A 174 9.82 -1.20 7.72
N GLU A 175 11.06 -0.73 7.89
CA GLU A 175 12.24 -1.58 8.04
C GLU A 175 12.48 -2.62 6.94
#